data_00ebf462110b96a05197c9d198693a37
#
_entry.id   00ebf462110b96a05197c9d198693a37
#
_cell.length_a   1.000
_cell.length_b   1.000
_cell.length_c   1.000
_cell.angle_alpha   90.00
_cell.angle_beta   90.00
_cell.angle_gamma   90.00
#
_symmetry.space_group_name_H-M   'P 1'
#
loop_
_entity.id
_entity.type
_entity.pdbx_description
1 polymer ?
#
loop_
_entity_poly.entity_id
_entity_poly.type
_entity_poly.pdbx_seq_one_letter_code
_entity_poly.pdbx_strand_id
1 'polypeptide(L)'
;MKTFTITLIAGIVMVQSYVSLAATPENSPAHDLAAAKSFAFGGIGVAGLMSEGERNLRGVLEQPDASQQLQGALAHATPAGELYILVGLRRCDRAAYQKIIGSVAIPHGDVEVARGCMISREPFPRLLSQIKDGRFDDYLSRPPR
;
A
#
# COMPACT_ATOMS: atom_id res chain seq x y z
N MET A 1 70.94 7.24 -22.20
CA MET A 1 70.07 6.98 -21.06
C MET A 1 68.81 7.73 -21.27
N LYS A 2 67.72 7.06 -21.67
CA LYS A 2 66.40 7.66 -21.94
C LYS A 2 65.48 7.32 -20.80
N THR A 3 65.10 8.31 -20.00
CA THR A 3 64.14 8.21 -18.90
C THR A 3 62.72 8.28 -19.47
N PHE A 4 61.97 7.18 -19.32
CA PHE A 4 60.56 7.11 -19.66
C PHE A 4 59.73 7.52 -18.42
N THR A 5 59.06 8.64 -18.55
CA THR A 5 58.09 9.11 -17.53
C THR A 5 56.71 8.54 -17.86
N ILE A 6 56.22 7.62 -17.02
CA ILE A 6 54.89 7.04 -17.14
C ILE A 6 53.93 7.97 -16.33
N THR A 7 53.06 8.67 -17.05
CA THR A 7 51.99 9.46 -16.42
C THR A 7 50.77 8.56 -16.19
N LEU A 8 50.50 8.29 -14.92
CA LEU A 8 49.33 7.51 -14.48
C LEU A 8 48.11 8.44 -14.38
N ILE A 9 47.18 8.34 -15.34
CA ILE A 9 45.90 9.06 -15.30
C ILE A 9 44.93 8.23 -14.49
N ALA A 10 44.66 8.61 -13.24
CA ALA A 10 43.63 8.04 -12.40
C ALA A 10 42.26 8.59 -12.83
N GLY A 11 41.52 7.80 -13.58
CA GLY A 11 40.12 8.11 -13.92
C GLY A 11 39.21 7.87 -12.71
N ILE A 12 38.74 8.94 -12.08
CA ILE A 12 37.70 8.88 -11.07
C ILE A 12 36.36 8.70 -11.77
N VAL A 13 35.82 7.47 -11.75
CA VAL A 13 34.45 7.18 -12.18
C VAL A 13 33.53 7.58 -11.05
N MET A 14 32.93 8.79 -11.13
CA MET A 14 31.81 9.18 -10.27
C MET A 14 30.56 8.38 -10.67
N VAL A 15 30.25 7.34 -9.90
CA VAL A 15 28.95 6.67 -9.97
C VAL A 15 27.94 7.59 -9.30
N GLN A 16 27.22 8.38 -10.08
CA GLN A 16 26.07 9.13 -9.61
C GLN A 16 24.91 8.15 -9.43
N SER A 17 24.67 7.76 -8.18
CA SER A 17 23.45 7.05 -7.79
C SER A 17 22.29 8.03 -7.90
N TYR A 18 21.57 7.98 -9.01
CA TYR A 18 20.28 8.65 -9.14
C TYR A 18 19.28 7.93 -8.25
N VAL A 19 19.07 8.46 -7.04
CA VAL A 19 17.89 8.15 -6.24
C VAL A 19 16.71 8.77 -6.98
N SER A 20 16.07 7.99 -7.84
CA SER A 20 14.81 8.37 -8.47
C SER A 20 13.76 8.35 -7.36
N LEU A 21 13.48 9.50 -6.78
CA LEU A 21 12.28 9.70 -5.97
C LEU A 21 11.12 9.65 -6.98
N ALA A 22 10.58 8.46 -7.20
CA ALA A 22 9.37 8.29 -7.98
C ALA A 22 8.22 8.93 -7.17
N ALA A 23 7.93 10.19 -7.47
CA ALA A 23 6.70 10.82 -7.03
C ALA A 23 5.54 9.97 -7.60
N THR A 24 4.73 9.39 -6.71
CA THR A 24 3.52 8.67 -7.11
C THR A 24 2.64 9.68 -7.87
N PRO A 25 2.24 9.41 -9.12
CA PRO A 25 1.41 10.35 -9.87
C PRO A 25 0.09 10.56 -9.11
N GLU A 26 -0.37 11.80 -9.02
CA GLU A 26 -1.57 12.22 -8.27
C GLU A 26 -2.87 11.47 -8.66
N ASN A 27 -2.86 10.72 -9.77
CA ASN A 27 -3.98 9.91 -10.27
C ASN A 27 -3.64 8.41 -10.31
N SER A 28 -2.85 7.90 -9.37
CA SER A 28 -2.57 6.46 -9.31
C SER A 28 -3.58 5.75 -8.39
N PRO A 29 -3.93 4.48 -8.68
CA PRO A 29 -4.79 3.69 -7.81
C PRO A 29 -4.29 3.63 -6.35
N ALA A 30 -2.97 3.71 -6.14
CA ALA A 30 -2.38 3.73 -4.80
C ALA A 30 -2.64 5.06 -4.07
N HIS A 31 -2.65 6.20 -4.80
CA HIS A 31 -3.01 7.50 -4.24
C HIS A 31 -4.49 7.54 -3.84
N ASP A 32 -5.38 7.09 -4.71
CA ASP A 32 -6.82 7.04 -4.44
C ASP A 32 -7.13 6.08 -3.31
N LEU A 33 -6.40 4.96 -3.22
CA LEU A 33 -6.49 4.02 -2.12
C LEU A 33 -6.10 4.67 -0.78
N ALA A 34 -5.02 5.42 -0.75
CA ALA A 34 -4.57 6.14 0.45
C ALA A 34 -5.60 7.17 0.92
N ALA A 35 -6.31 7.81 -0.01
CA ALA A 35 -7.35 8.79 0.27
C ALA A 35 -8.73 8.19 0.60
N ALA A 36 -8.86 6.87 0.71
CA ALA A 36 -10.12 6.20 0.97
C ALA A 36 -10.79 6.73 2.24
N LYS A 37 -12.10 7.03 2.16
CA LYS A 37 -12.88 7.59 3.28
C LYS A 37 -13.49 6.52 4.17
N SER A 38 -13.77 5.35 3.61
CA SER A 38 -14.37 4.22 4.31
C SER A 38 -13.68 2.92 3.96
N PHE A 39 -13.73 1.96 4.87
CA PHE A 39 -13.15 0.62 4.68
C PHE A 39 -14.28 -0.37 4.40
N ALA A 40 -14.26 -1.00 3.23
CA ALA A 40 -15.31 -1.91 2.81
C ALA A 40 -14.79 -3.00 1.86
N PHE A 41 -15.13 -4.23 2.15
CA PHE A 41 -14.89 -5.40 1.30
C PHE A 41 -16.18 -6.14 0.99
N GLY A 42 -16.23 -6.74 -0.19
CA GLY A 42 -17.42 -7.42 -0.68
C GLY A 42 -18.42 -6.45 -1.30
N GLY A 43 -19.65 -6.92 -1.48
CA GLY A 43 -20.70 -6.08 -2.08
C GLY A 43 -21.21 -5.01 -1.14
N ILE A 44 -21.27 -3.75 -1.60
CA ILE A 44 -21.84 -2.62 -0.89
C ILE A 44 -23.09 -2.10 -1.63
N GLY A 45 -24.01 -1.50 -0.85
CA GLY A 45 -25.29 -1.01 -1.37
C GLY A 45 -26.23 -2.12 -1.80
N VAL A 46 -27.41 -1.73 -2.29
CA VAL A 46 -28.47 -2.65 -2.72
C VAL A 46 -28.01 -3.50 -3.92
N ALA A 47 -27.19 -2.93 -4.79
CA ALA A 47 -26.68 -3.61 -5.99
C ALA A 47 -25.50 -4.55 -5.71
N GLY A 48 -24.98 -4.58 -4.48
CA GLY A 48 -23.84 -5.42 -4.10
C GLY A 48 -22.57 -5.11 -4.88
N LEU A 49 -22.33 -3.84 -5.23
CA LEU A 49 -21.17 -3.42 -6.01
C LEU A 49 -19.90 -3.43 -5.18
N MET A 50 -18.77 -3.72 -5.83
CA MET A 50 -17.46 -3.61 -5.21
C MET A 50 -17.19 -2.16 -4.79
N SER A 51 -16.63 -1.97 -3.60
CA SER A 51 -16.22 -0.64 -3.12
C SER A 51 -15.09 -0.07 -3.99
N GLU A 52 -15.01 1.26 -4.04
CA GLU A 52 -13.93 1.95 -4.74
C GLU A 52 -12.56 1.58 -4.13
N GLY A 53 -12.46 1.53 -2.81
CA GLY A 53 -11.23 1.14 -2.12
C GLY A 53 -10.80 -0.29 -2.45
N GLU A 54 -11.72 -1.26 -2.49
CA GLU A 54 -11.40 -2.63 -2.92
C GLU A 54 -10.95 -2.68 -4.39
N ARG A 55 -11.60 -1.90 -5.26
CA ARG A 55 -11.24 -1.81 -6.68
C ARG A 55 -9.84 -1.24 -6.87
N ASN A 56 -9.53 -0.13 -6.20
CA ASN A 56 -8.21 0.50 -6.25
C ASN A 56 -7.14 -0.43 -5.71
N LEU A 57 -7.40 -1.14 -4.59
CA LEU A 57 -6.48 -2.13 -4.06
C LEU A 57 -6.17 -3.24 -5.05
N ARG A 58 -7.19 -3.79 -5.71
CA ARG A 58 -7.00 -4.81 -6.74
C ARG A 58 -6.17 -4.27 -7.90
N GLY A 59 -6.44 -3.04 -8.37
CA GLY A 59 -5.66 -2.39 -9.42
C GLY A 59 -4.18 -2.21 -9.05
N VAL A 60 -3.88 -1.88 -7.80
CA VAL A 60 -2.49 -1.81 -7.31
C VAL A 60 -1.86 -3.20 -7.28
N LEU A 61 -2.57 -4.22 -6.80
CA LEU A 61 -2.05 -5.58 -6.67
C LEU A 61 -1.73 -6.25 -8.02
N GLU A 62 -2.29 -5.77 -9.11
CA GLU A 62 -1.97 -6.21 -10.48
C GLU A 62 -0.66 -5.61 -11.02
N GLN A 63 -0.11 -4.60 -10.36
CA GLN A 63 1.13 -3.95 -10.78
C GLN A 63 2.36 -4.73 -10.29
N PRO A 64 3.45 -4.78 -11.08
CA PRO A 64 4.67 -5.49 -10.69
C PRO A 64 5.38 -4.88 -9.47
N ASP A 65 5.15 -3.60 -9.19
CA ASP A 65 5.72 -2.81 -8.10
C ASP A 65 4.70 -2.53 -6.98
N ALA A 66 3.65 -3.34 -6.86
CA ALA A 66 2.55 -3.18 -5.91
C ALA A 66 3.04 -2.92 -4.47
N SER A 67 4.02 -3.69 -3.99
CA SER A 67 4.57 -3.51 -2.63
C SER A 67 5.18 -2.12 -2.44
N GLN A 68 5.93 -1.63 -3.42
CA GLN A 68 6.57 -0.32 -3.36
C GLN A 68 5.54 0.81 -3.39
N GLN A 69 4.52 0.70 -4.25
CA GLN A 69 3.43 1.66 -4.34
C GLN A 69 2.65 1.74 -3.02
N LEU A 70 2.29 0.59 -2.42
CA LEU A 70 1.57 0.53 -1.15
C LEU A 70 2.39 1.13 0.00
N GLN A 71 3.68 0.81 0.08
CA GLN A 71 4.56 1.39 1.10
C GLN A 71 4.71 2.90 0.94
N GLY A 72 4.85 3.39 -0.28
CA GLY A 72 4.93 4.83 -0.58
C GLY A 72 3.66 5.59 -0.22
N ALA A 73 2.50 4.99 -0.45
CA ALA A 73 1.19 5.59 -0.16
C ALA A 73 0.88 5.69 1.34
N LEU A 74 1.50 4.86 2.17
CA LEU A 74 1.22 4.76 3.61
C LEU A 74 1.44 6.08 4.36
N ALA A 75 2.45 6.87 3.98
CA ALA A 75 2.81 8.13 4.65
C ALA A 75 1.70 9.21 4.59
N HIS A 76 0.79 9.09 3.63
CA HIS A 76 -0.30 10.05 3.40
C HIS A 76 -1.68 9.41 3.50
N ALA A 77 -1.75 8.19 4.03
CA ALA A 77 -2.99 7.43 4.09
C ALA A 77 -3.93 7.94 5.18
N THR A 78 -5.21 7.98 4.85
CA THR A 78 -6.28 8.06 5.84
C THR A 78 -6.33 6.77 6.67
N PRO A 79 -6.99 6.74 7.83
CA PRO A 79 -7.13 5.50 8.59
C PRO A 79 -7.76 4.35 7.77
N ALA A 80 -8.74 4.63 6.91
CA ALA A 80 -9.32 3.62 6.02
C ALA A 80 -8.34 3.19 4.92
N GLY A 81 -7.61 4.14 4.32
CA GLY A 81 -6.57 3.87 3.34
C GLY A 81 -5.44 3.01 3.92
N GLU A 82 -5.01 3.31 5.15
CA GLU A 82 -4.00 2.51 5.86
C GLU A 82 -4.43 1.05 6.00
N LEU A 83 -5.69 0.79 6.39
CA LEU A 83 -6.20 -0.58 6.48
C LEU A 83 -6.17 -1.30 5.14
N TYR A 84 -6.55 -0.64 4.04
CA TYR A 84 -6.45 -1.24 2.70
C TYR A 84 -5.00 -1.54 2.32
N ILE A 85 -4.08 -0.61 2.59
CA ILE A 85 -2.64 -0.80 2.34
C ILE A 85 -2.12 -2.01 3.12
N LEU A 86 -2.50 -2.14 4.39
CA LEU A 86 -2.11 -3.29 5.21
C LEU A 86 -2.66 -4.62 4.68
N VAL A 87 -3.91 -4.65 4.20
CA VAL A 87 -4.48 -5.83 3.54
C VAL A 87 -3.69 -6.17 2.27
N GLY A 88 -3.36 -5.15 1.46
CA GLY A 88 -2.57 -5.32 0.24
C GLY A 88 -1.17 -5.87 0.50
N LEU A 89 -0.43 -5.26 1.43
CA LEU A 89 0.91 -5.71 1.80
C LEU A 89 0.90 -7.12 2.39
N ARG A 90 -0.10 -7.45 3.21
CA ARG A 90 -0.26 -8.81 3.71
C ARG A 90 -0.38 -9.84 2.57
N ARG A 91 -0.98 -9.44 1.45
CA ARG A 91 -1.19 -10.29 0.27
C ARG A 91 0.04 -10.39 -0.62
N CYS A 92 0.71 -9.26 -0.93
CA CYS A 92 1.80 -9.22 -1.91
C CYS A 92 3.20 -9.20 -1.29
N ASP A 93 3.37 -8.67 -0.05
CA ASP A 93 4.67 -8.56 0.62
C ASP A 93 4.53 -8.74 2.14
N ARG A 94 4.58 -9.98 2.56
CA ARG A 94 4.41 -10.33 3.98
C ARG A 94 5.53 -9.79 4.87
N ALA A 95 6.73 -9.60 4.34
CA ALA A 95 7.87 -9.07 5.10
C ALA A 95 7.68 -7.58 5.38
N ALA A 96 7.31 -6.79 4.37
CA ALA A 96 6.96 -5.38 4.54
C ALA A 96 5.77 -5.20 5.49
N TYR A 97 4.72 -6.03 5.35
CA TYR A 97 3.58 -6.04 6.26
C TYR A 97 3.99 -6.25 7.73
N GLN A 98 4.82 -7.25 8.03
CA GLN A 98 5.27 -7.54 9.39
C GLN A 98 6.10 -6.39 9.98
N LYS A 99 6.98 -5.81 9.18
CA LYS A 99 7.78 -4.64 9.57
C LYS A 99 6.90 -3.46 9.94
N ILE A 100 5.91 -3.14 9.10
CA ILE A 100 5.02 -2.01 9.31
C ILE A 100 4.14 -2.23 10.54
N ILE A 101 3.51 -3.39 10.68
CA ILE A 101 2.65 -3.70 11.85
C ILE A 101 3.44 -3.64 13.18
N GLY A 102 4.71 -3.98 13.16
CA GLY A 102 5.57 -3.87 14.35
C GLY A 102 5.95 -2.43 14.72
N SER A 103 5.84 -1.48 13.79
CA SER A 103 6.24 -0.09 13.96
C SER A 103 5.06 0.89 14.06
N VAL A 104 3.86 0.47 13.67
CA VAL A 104 2.67 1.34 13.70
C VAL A 104 2.31 1.66 15.15
N ALA A 105 2.50 2.90 15.54
CA ALA A 105 1.88 3.46 16.72
C ALA A 105 0.37 3.52 16.46
N ILE A 106 -0.40 2.71 17.18
CA ILE A 106 -1.85 2.59 17.00
C ILE A 106 -2.54 3.74 17.74
N PRO A 107 -2.85 4.85 17.09
CA PRO A 107 -3.74 5.82 17.68
C PRO A 107 -4.81 6.17 16.65
N HIS A 108 -5.71 5.34 16.37
CA HIS A 108 -6.69 5.77 15.39
C HIS A 108 -8.06 5.62 16.03
N GLY A 109 -8.85 6.64 15.89
CA GLY A 109 -10.25 6.65 16.27
C GLY A 109 -11.05 5.62 15.48
N ASP A 110 -12.33 5.84 15.38
CA ASP A 110 -13.22 4.96 14.62
C ASP A 110 -13.08 5.20 13.11
N VAL A 111 -13.07 4.11 12.36
CA VAL A 111 -13.07 4.10 10.90
C VAL A 111 -14.48 3.80 10.41
N GLU A 112 -14.92 4.53 9.40
CA GLU A 112 -16.18 4.21 8.72
C GLU A 112 -16.05 2.91 7.95
N VAL A 113 -16.99 1.99 8.18
CA VAL A 113 -17.04 0.67 7.55
C VAL A 113 -18.38 0.49 6.85
N ALA A 114 -18.36 0.09 5.58
CA ALA A 114 -19.56 -0.28 4.86
C ALA A 114 -19.64 -1.79 4.65
N ARG A 115 -20.79 -2.39 4.99
CA ARG A 115 -21.10 -3.81 4.78
C ARG A 115 -22.52 -3.94 4.23
N GLY A 116 -22.64 -4.36 2.98
CA GLY A 116 -23.94 -4.35 2.31
C GLY A 116 -24.53 -2.94 2.32
N CYS A 117 -25.75 -2.79 2.81
CA CYS A 117 -26.43 -1.49 2.92
C CYS A 117 -26.19 -0.76 4.25
N MET A 118 -25.34 -1.29 5.11
CA MET A 118 -25.07 -0.72 6.44
C MET A 118 -23.75 0.03 6.46
N ILE A 119 -23.79 1.25 7.01
CA ILE A 119 -22.58 2.03 7.34
C ILE A 119 -22.51 2.07 8.87
N SER A 120 -21.34 1.74 9.40
CA SER A 120 -21.03 1.75 10.83
C SER A 120 -19.66 2.35 11.09
N ARG A 121 -19.34 2.64 12.35
CA ARG A 121 -18.01 3.00 12.77
C ARG A 121 -17.41 1.90 13.63
N GLU A 122 -16.18 1.49 13.32
CA GLU A 122 -15.47 0.47 14.07
C GLU A 122 -14.10 0.99 14.49
N PRO A 123 -13.65 0.68 15.73
CA PRO A 123 -12.32 1.05 16.19
C PRO A 123 -11.24 0.48 15.27
N PHE A 124 -10.26 1.32 14.88
CA PHE A 124 -9.14 0.90 14.05
C PHE A 124 -8.42 -0.35 14.59
N PRO A 125 -8.12 -0.48 15.90
CA PRO A 125 -7.46 -1.68 16.44
C PRO A 125 -8.25 -2.97 16.21
N ARG A 126 -9.60 -2.89 16.20
CA ARG A 126 -10.45 -4.05 15.92
C ARG A 126 -10.32 -4.50 14.46
N LEU A 127 -10.34 -3.56 13.53
CA LEU A 127 -10.15 -3.84 12.10
C LEU A 127 -8.75 -4.38 11.82
N LEU A 128 -7.73 -3.81 12.48
CA LEU A 128 -6.36 -4.28 12.40
C LEU A 128 -6.23 -5.74 12.90
N SER A 129 -6.93 -6.11 13.99
CA SER A 129 -6.97 -7.50 14.44
C SER A 129 -7.59 -8.41 13.39
N GLN A 130 -8.67 -8.01 12.74
CA GLN A 130 -9.29 -8.77 11.67
C GLN A 130 -8.35 -8.96 10.46
N ILE A 131 -7.52 -7.94 10.14
CA ILE A 131 -6.50 -8.06 9.10
C ILE A 131 -5.42 -9.07 9.53
N LYS A 132 -4.95 -9.02 10.77
CA LYS A 132 -3.98 -9.98 11.32
C LYS A 132 -4.50 -11.42 11.23
N ASP A 133 -5.78 -11.62 11.46
CA ASP A 133 -6.46 -12.91 11.37
C ASP A 133 -6.73 -13.37 9.92
N GLY A 134 -6.45 -12.52 8.92
CA GLY A 134 -6.63 -12.84 7.50
C GLY A 134 -8.07 -12.80 7.01
N ARG A 135 -8.98 -12.14 7.72
CA ARG A 135 -10.42 -12.11 7.36
C ARG A 135 -10.72 -11.49 6.00
N PHE A 136 -9.79 -10.71 5.46
CA PHE A 136 -9.96 -10.04 4.17
C PHE A 136 -9.26 -10.77 3.02
N ASP A 137 -8.46 -11.80 3.30
CA ASP A 137 -7.69 -12.52 2.28
C ASP A 137 -8.61 -13.20 1.25
N ASP A 138 -9.75 -13.75 1.70
CA ASP A 138 -10.73 -14.42 0.85
C ASP A 138 -11.39 -13.49 -0.17
N TYR A 139 -11.60 -12.21 0.18
CA TYR A 139 -12.19 -11.25 -0.76
C TYR A 139 -11.29 -11.02 -1.96
N LEU A 140 -9.99 -10.90 -1.73
CA LEU A 140 -9.00 -10.68 -2.79
C LEU A 140 -8.76 -11.95 -3.65
N SER A 141 -9.11 -13.12 -3.15
CA SER A 141 -9.00 -14.39 -3.87
C SER A 141 -10.19 -14.65 -4.80
N ARG A 142 -11.31 -13.95 -4.61
CA ARG A 142 -12.52 -14.10 -5.43
C ARG A 142 -12.45 -13.19 -6.66
N PRO A 143 -13.02 -13.62 -7.80
CA PRO A 143 -13.15 -12.73 -8.95
C PRO A 143 -14.00 -11.50 -8.58
N PRO A 144 -13.73 -10.32 -9.19
CA PRO A 144 -14.55 -9.14 -9.04
C PRO A 144 -15.98 -9.44 -9.49
N ARG A 145 -16.96 -8.97 -8.73
CA ARG A 145 -18.39 -9.04 -9.09
C ARG A 145 -18.86 -7.76 -9.70
#